data_603bb7742865ea42469970111ea68a64
#
_entry.id   603bb7742865ea42469970111ea68a64
#
_cell.length_a   1.000
_cell.length_b   1.000
_cell.length_c   1.000
_cell.angle_alpha   90.00
_cell.angle_beta   90.00
_cell.angle_gamma   90.00
#
_symmetry.space_group_name_H-M   'P 1'
#
loop_
_entity.id
_entity.type
_entity.pdbx_description
1 polymer ?
#
loop_
_entity_poly.entity_id
_entity_poly.type
_entity_poly.pdbx_seq_one_letter_code
_entity_poly.pdbx_strand_id
1 'polypeptide(L)'
;MKFLLSRVFLLSIVASLVGPIKIYAQRAQDAQKLINDTTGKDPRKRTPFFGTVPDTTNRFGRAAAEWGLAQAIPFSYGKFIAKAPYSNVTGATIWRNLNPGSWQWDKDIFRTNQFGHPYQGSLYFSAFRSNGYTFWQSAPAAVAGSYFWETFGENERPSPNDFINTSFGGIVLGEMSYRLSNKIVNNRHTGFGRQMEEIAAFLTNPMNGLNRLLDGKWGKVYGNPRDRDSSQVSAEFDVGLRRFSSITGNGSGKGKTGLFGRAKLMYGNRYKDYHTPFSNIYINVEMGQDDSSLVNMLSVSGSLAGWEIRSNRELQHLIILSANYDTSVTKLSFLVRKV
;
A
#
# COMPACT_ATOMS: atom_id res chain seq x y z
N MET A 1 10.95 21.66 -3.62
CA MET A 1 9.91 21.12 -2.76
C MET A 1 9.26 19.85 -3.35
N LYS A 2 8.99 19.75 -4.67
CA LYS A 2 8.50 18.53 -5.35
C LYS A 2 9.43 17.29 -5.18
N PHE A 3 10.72 17.50 -5.02
CA PHE A 3 11.72 16.44 -4.74
C PHE A 3 11.69 15.91 -3.29
N LEU A 4 11.21 16.70 -2.34
CA LEU A 4 11.24 16.32 -0.91
C LEU A 4 10.14 15.32 -0.57
N LEU A 5 8.94 15.52 -1.09
CA LEU A 5 7.79 14.62 -0.86
C LEU A 5 8.01 13.22 -1.46
N SER A 6 8.63 13.13 -2.65
CA SER A 6 8.95 11.82 -3.24
C SER A 6 10.06 11.09 -2.49
N ARG A 7 11.02 11.82 -1.92
CA ARG A 7 12.08 11.23 -1.10
C ARG A 7 11.57 10.78 0.26
N VAL A 8 10.65 11.54 0.87
CA VAL A 8 10.03 11.18 2.15
C VAL A 8 9.16 9.92 2.00
N PHE A 9 8.38 9.82 0.92
CA PHE A 9 7.57 8.64 0.65
C PHE A 9 8.41 7.38 0.40
N LEU A 10 9.47 7.49 -0.40
CA LEU A 10 10.38 6.36 -0.66
C LEU A 10 11.17 5.97 0.59
N LEU A 11 11.65 6.95 1.37
CA LEU A 11 12.32 6.72 2.65
C LEU A 11 11.40 6.10 3.69
N SER A 12 10.10 6.43 3.71
CA SER A 12 9.15 5.82 4.64
C SER A 12 8.89 4.35 4.32
N ILE A 13 8.80 3.98 3.04
CA ILE A 13 8.69 2.58 2.62
C ILE A 13 9.99 1.81 2.97
N VAL A 14 11.15 2.37 2.65
CA VAL A 14 12.45 1.74 2.94
C VAL A 14 12.73 1.69 4.44
N ALA A 15 12.43 2.74 5.20
CA ALA A 15 12.61 2.77 6.66
C ALA A 15 11.65 1.80 7.38
N SER A 16 10.42 1.63 6.88
CA SER A 16 9.49 0.63 7.42
C SER A 16 9.91 -0.80 7.10
N LEU A 17 10.72 -1.00 6.04
CA LEU A 17 11.28 -2.31 5.68
C LEU A 17 12.57 -2.66 6.45
N VAL A 18 13.41 -1.68 6.76
CA VAL A 18 14.73 -1.89 7.40
C VAL A 18 14.67 -1.92 8.94
N GLY A 19 13.77 -1.14 9.55
CA GLY A 19 13.60 -1.09 11.00
C GLY A 19 13.26 -2.44 11.67
N PRO A 20 12.42 -3.29 11.07
CA PRO A 20 12.04 -4.58 11.65
C PRO A 20 13.14 -5.64 11.68
N ILE A 21 14.16 -5.58 10.81
CA ILE A 21 15.10 -6.69 10.59
C ILE A 21 15.95 -7.00 11.84
N LYS A 22 16.41 -5.99 12.58
CA LYS A 22 17.11 -6.20 13.85
C LYS A 22 16.20 -6.74 14.96
N ILE A 23 14.92 -6.39 14.92
CA ILE A 23 13.91 -6.84 15.88
C ILE A 23 13.56 -8.33 15.67
N TYR A 24 13.66 -8.87 14.47
CA TYR A 24 13.34 -10.27 14.18
C TYR A 24 14.37 -11.27 14.70
N ALA A 25 15.66 -10.95 14.64
CA ALA A 25 16.70 -11.84 15.17
C ALA A 25 16.60 -11.98 16.71
N GLN A 26 16.25 -10.89 17.40
CA GLN A 26 16.03 -10.91 18.84
C GLN A 26 14.71 -11.62 19.21
N ARG A 27 13.67 -11.51 18.39
CA ARG A 27 12.38 -12.17 18.59
C ARG A 27 12.41 -13.69 18.39
N ALA A 28 13.25 -14.20 17.51
CA ALA A 28 13.44 -15.64 17.37
C ALA A 28 14.01 -16.24 18.66
N GLN A 29 14.91 -15.54 19.33
CA GLN A 29 15.47 -15.96 20.64
C GLN A 29 14.43 -15.82 21.77
N ASP A 30 13.63 -14.76 21.78
CA ASP A 30 12.58 -14.55 22.78
C ASP A 30 11.41 -15.52 22.61
N ALA A 31 11.04 -15.88 21.39
CA ALA A 31 10.03 -16.89 21.10
C ALA A 31 10.50 -18.29 21.52
N GLN A 32 11.77 -18.63 21.30
CA GLN A 32 12.35 -19.89 21.74
C GLN A 32 12.41 -19.97 23.28
N LYS A 33 12.68 -18.87 23.95
CA LYS A 33 12.66 -18.77 25.42
C LYS A 33 11.24 -18.91 25.98
N LEU A 34 10.23 -18.34 25.31
CA LEU A 34 8.82 -18.49 25.70
C LEU A 34 8.30 -19.92 25.49
N ILE A 35 8.73 -20.62 24.45
CA ILE A 35 8.38 -22.03 24.19
C ILE A 35 8.99 -22.93 25.27
N ASN A 36 10.21 -22.65 25.67
CA ASN A 36 10.88 -23.42 26.73
C ASN A 36 10.30 -23.18 28.13
N ASP A 37 9.76 -21.99 28.40
CA ASP A 37 9.10 -21.66 29.68
C ASP A 37 7.65 -22.21 29.76
N THR A 38 7.03 -22.58 28.66
CA THR A 38 5.63 -23.09 28.65
C THR A 38 5.51 -24.60 28.81
N THR A 39 6.61 -25.36 28.80
CA THR A 39 6.61 -26.81 28.98
C THR A 39 6.42 -27.26 30.44
N GLY A 40 6.29 -26.35 31.40
CA GLY A 40 6.22 -26.64 32.82
C GLY A 40 4.97 -26.19 33.58
N LYS A 41 3.92 -25.66 32.96
CA LYS A 41 2.74 -25.17 33.67
C LYS A 41 1.42 -25.80 33.21
N ASP A 42 0.70 -26.33 34.24
CA ASP A 42 -0.61 -26.97 34.19
C ASP A 42 -1.58 -26.30 33.18
N PRO A 43 -2.12 -27.05 32.20
CA PRO A 43 -3.09 -26.53 31.21
C PRO A 43 -4.37 -25.96 31.81
N ARG A 44 -4.68 -26.23 33.07
CA ARG A 44 -5.92 -25.83 33.74
C ARG A 44 -5.89 -24.42 34.34
N LYS A 45 -4.75 -23.71 34.33
CA LYS A 45 -4.59 -22.32 34.78
C LYS A 45 -4.43 -21.34 33.59
N ARG A 46 -5.09 -21.59 32.49
CA ARG A 46 -5.28 -20.53 31.48
C ARG A 46 -6.31 -19.57 32.02
N THR A 47 -5.87 -18.47 32.64
CA THR A 47 -6.73 -17.29 32.77
C THR A 47 -7.32 -16.99 31.39
N PRO A 48 -8.66 -16.80 31.26
CA PRO A 48 -9.25 -16.45 30.01
C PRO A 48 -8.55 -15.16 29.55
N PHE A 49 -7.81 -15.28 28.43
CA PHE A 49 -7.22 -14.13 27.79
C PHE A 49 -8.38 -13.31 27.24
N PHE A 50 -8.82 -12.34 27.99
CA PHE A 50 -9.76 -11.33 27.49
C PHE A 50 -9.06 -10.54 26.40
N GLY A 51 -8.96 -11.15 25.21
CA GLY A 51 -8.73 -10.43 23.99
C GLY A 51 -9.93 -9.49 23.86
N THR A 52 -9.70 -8.19 23.92
CA THR A 52 -10.70 -7.22 23.53
C THR A 52 -11.24 -7.65 22.17
N VAL A 53 -12.55 -7.94 22.12
CA VAL A 53 -13.25 -8.17 20.86
C VAL A 53 -12.88 -7.00 19.95
N PRO A 54 -12.46 -7.26 18.69
CA PRO A 54 -12.22 -6.15 17.76
C PRO A 54 -13.43 -5.23 17.82
N ASP A 55 -13.18 -3.94 18.00
CA ASP A 55 -14.25 -2.94 17.97
C ASP A 55 -14.84 -2.98 16.55
N THR A 56 -15.92 -3.73 16.40
CA THR A 56 -16.59 -4.00 15.10
C THR A 56 -17.63 -2.91 14.79
N THR A 57 -17.67 -1.84 15.56
CA THR A 57 -18.59 -0.74 15.31
C THR A 57 -18.10 0.08 14.12
N ASN A 58 -18.90 0.09 13.06
CA ASN A 58 -18.68 0.95 11.91
C ASN A 58 -18.90 2.41 12.29
N ARG A 59 -17.87 3.25 12.17
CA ARG A 59 -17.91 4.66 12.56
C ARG A 59 -18.08 5.53 11.32
N PHE A 60 -19.27 5.52 10.73
CA PHE A 60 -19.55 6.22 9.47
C PHE A 60 -19.20 7.70 9.50
N GLY A 61 -19.62 8.44 10.53
CA GLY A 61 -19.36 9.89 10.60
C GLY A 61 -17.86 10.22 10.56
N ARG A 62 -17.03 9.43 11.27
CA ARG A 62 -15.58 9.60 11.25
C ARG A 62 -14.99 9.19 9.92
N ALA A 63 -15.40 8.06 9.37
CA ALA A 63 -14.94 7.60 8.05
C ALA A 63 -15.25 8.63 6.96
N ALA A 64 -16.46 9.19 6.96
CA ALA A 64 -16.85 10.23 6.01
C ALA A 64 -16.06 11.53 6.19
N ALA A 65 -15.79 11.94 7.44
CA ALA A 65 -14.97 13.12 7.73
C ALA A 65 -13.52 12.92 7.27
N GLU A 66 -12.91 11.77 7.54
CA GLU A 66 -11.55 11.42 7.08
C GLU A 66 -11.48 11.36 5.57
N TRP A 67 -12.47 10.78 4.92
CA TRP A 67 -12.60 10.76 3.46
C TRP A 67 -12.69 12.18 2.89
N GLY A 68 -13.50 13.05 3.49
CA GLY A 68 -13.60 14.47 3.14
C GLY A 68 -12.27 15.22 3.33
N LEU A 69 -11.54 14.95 4.41
CA LEU A 69 -10.20 15.51 4.62
C LEU A 69 -9.19 15.03 3.59
N ALA A 70 -9.26 13.77 3.16
CA ALA A 70 -8.42 13.22 2.10
C ALA A 70 -8.65 13.91 0.75
N GLN A 71 -9.83 14.51 0.53
CA GLN A 71 -10.12 15.38 -0.62
C GLN A 71 -9.66 16.82 -0.37
N ALA A 72 -10.08 17.38 0.78
CA ALA A 72 -9.90 18.80 1.07
C ALA A 72 -8.43 19.22 1.25
N ILE A 73 -7.61 18.37 1.88
CA ILE A 73 -6.21 18.69 2.16
C ILE A 73 -5.39 18.83 0.86
N PRO A 74 -5.39 17.86 -0.08
CA PRO A 74 -4.64 18.00 -1.35
C PRO A 74 -5.18 19.16 -2.19
N PHE A 75 -6.49 19.35 -2.26
CA PHE A 75 -7.11 20.46 -2.96
C PHE A 75 -6.67 21.81 -2.38
N SER A 76 -6.77 21.97 -1.06
CA SER A 76 -6.37 23.22 -0.38
C SER A 76 -4.87 23.49 -0.53
N TYR A 77 -4.04 22.46 -0.44
CA TYR A 77 -2.61 22.60 -0.71
C TYR A 77 -2.36 23.06 -2.16
N GLY A 78 -3.01 22.43 -3.14
CA GLY A 78 -2.94 22.81 -4.55
C GLY A 78 -3.37 24.25 -4.77
N LYS A 79 -4.51 24.62 -4.19
CA LYS A 79 -5.11 25.95 -4.38
C LYS A 79 -4.33 27.06 -3.71
N PHE A 80 -4.00 26.93 -2.43
CA PHE A 80 -3.51 28.05 -1.63
C PHE A 80 -1.99 28.07 -1.48
N ILE A 81 -1.33 26.90 -1.52
CA ILE A 81 0.12 26.79 -1.28
C ILE A 81 0.87 26.60 -2.60
N ALA A 82 0.55 25.54 -3.36
CA ALA A 82 1.23 25.25 -4.61
C ALA A 82 0.78 26.13 -5.78
N LYS A 83 -0.37 26.79 -5.67
CA LYS A 83 -1.02 27.58 -6.73
C LYS A 83 -1.05 26.81 -8.04
N ALA A 84 -1.41 25.54 -7.95
CA ALA A 84 -1.41 24.61 -9.07
C ALA A 84 -2.56 24.92 -10.03
N PRO A 85 -2.33 24.95 -11.35
CA PRO A 85 -3.37 25.27 -12.33
C PRO A 85 -4.62 24.40 -12.22
N TYR A 86 -4.48 23.11 -11.95
CA TYR A 86 -5.60 22.17 -11.82
C TYR A 86 -6.62 22.59 -10.76
N SER A 87 -6.18 23.28 -9.71
CA SER A 87 -7.04 23.67 -8.58
C SER A 87 -7.96 24.89 -8.87
N ASN A 88 -7.92 25.44 -10.08
CA ASN A 88 -8.76 26.56 -10.48
C ASN A 88 -10.14 26.07 -10.94
N VAL A 89 -10.83 25.34 -10.06
CA VAL A 89 -12.15 24.79 -10.31
C VAL A 89 -13.21 25.90 -10.31
N THR A 90 -14.13 25.84 -11.25
CA THR A 90 -15.27 26.75 -11.41
C THR A 90 -16.56 25.95 -11.62
N GLY A 91 -17.73 26.60 -11.48
CA GLY A 91 -18.99 25.94 -11.77
C GLY A 91 -19.08 25.43 -13.21
N ALA A 92 -18.48 26.15 -14.18
CA ALA A 92 -18.44 25.72 -15.56
C ALA A 92 -17.58 24.46 -15.77
N THR A 93 -16.42 24.34 -15.10
CA THR A 93 -15.58 23.15 -15.18
C THR A 93 -16.27 21.96 -14.54
N ILE A 94 -16.92 22.12 -13.40
CA ILE A 94 -17.70 21.06 -12.73
C ILE A 94 -18.82 20.58 -13.67
N TRP A 95 -19.60 21.51 -14.24
CA TRP A 95 -20.69 21.14 -15.15
C TRP A 95 -20.21 20.36 -16.36
N ARG A 96 -19.09 20.78 -16.95
CA ARG A 96 -18.42 20.03 -18.02
C ARG A 96 -18.00 18.63 -17.57
N ASN A 97 -17.39 18.52 -16.39
CA ASN A 97 -16.84 17.27 -15.89
C ASN A 97 -17.92 16.24 -15.49
N LEU A 98 -19.11 16.69 -15.14
CA LEU A 98 -20.28 15.83 -14.95
C LEU A 98 -20.79 15.17 -16.24
N ASN A 99 -20.43 15.68 -17.41
CA ASN A 99 -20.82 15.09 -18.68
C ASN A 99 -19.88 13.92 -19.02
N PRO A 100 -20.38 12.67 -19.14
CA PRO A 100 -19.54 11.51 -19.52
C PRO A 100 -18.80 11.69 -20.84
N GLY A 101 -19.33 12.47 -21.77
CA GLY A 101 -18.68 12.78 -23.06
C GLY A 101 -17.48 13.70 -22.95
N SER A 102 -17.21 14.29 -21.77
CA SER A 102 -16.03 15.10 -21.52
C SER A 102 -14.79 14.31 -21.14
N TRP A 103 -14.95 13.05 -20.79
CA TRP A 103 -13.86 12.19 -20.33
C TRP A 103 -12.83 11.94 -21.44
N GLN A 104 -11.55 12.09 -21.13
CA GLN A 104 -10.45 11.87 -22.07
C GLN A 104 -9.22 11.31 -21.34
N TRP A 105 -8.38 10.55 -22.06
CA TRP A 105 -7.11 10.06 -21.51
C TRP A 105 -6.19 11.22 -21.18
N ASP A 106 -5.69 11.21 -19.95
CA ASP A 106 -4.68 12.17 -19.50
C ASP A 106 -3.27 11.79 -19.96
N LYS A 107 -2.38 12.78 -19.98
CA LYS A 107 -0.97 12.67 -20.34
C LYS A 107 -0.06 12.99 -19.16
N ASP A 108 -0.53 12.79 -17.96
CA ASP A 108 0.21 13.05 -16.76
C ASP A 108 1.53 12.26 -16.72
N ILE A 109 2.51 12.82 -16.01
CA ILE A 109 3.80 12.16 -15.85
C ILE A 109 3.64 10.85 -15.09
N PHE A 110 4.44 9.86 -15.46
CA PHE A 110 4.46 8.52 -14.85
C PHE A 110 4.34 8.53 -13.32
N ARG A 111 5.03 9.45 -12.63
CA ARG A 111 5.00 9.54 -11.17
C ARG A 111 3.63 9.93 -10.62
N THR A 112 2.90 10.83 -11.26
CA THR A 112 1.55 11.21 -10.87
C THR A 112 0.62 10.02 -11.04
N ASN A 113 0.62 9.42 -12.22
CA ASN A 113 -0.27 8.32 -12.56
C ASN A 113 0.00 7.05 -11.75
N GLN A 114 1.26 6.69 -11.52
CA GLN A 114 1.59 5.40 -10.90
C GLN A 114 1.80 5.47 -9.38
N PHE A 115 1.97 6.65 -8.81
CA PHE A 115 2.17 6.81 -7.36
C PHE A 115 1.22 7.82 -6.74
N GLY A 116 0.97 8.95 -7.39
CA GLY A 116 0.10 10.00 -6.86
C GLY A 116 -1.34 9.53 -6.72
N HIS A 117 -1.94 9.08 -7.81
CA HIS A 117 -3.32 8.63 -7.87
C HIS A 117 -3.58 7.39 -6.99
N PRO A 118 -2.80 6.29 -7.04
CA PRO A 118 -2.99 5.17 -6.16
C PRO A 118 -2.83 5.52 -4.68
N TYR A 119 -1.90 6.41 -4.33
CA TYR A 119 -1.73 6.86 -2.95
C TYR A 119 -2.95 7.64 -2.45
N GLN A 120 -3.47 8.56 -3.26
CA GLN A 120 -4.68 9.33 -2.94
C GLN A 120 -5.88 8.38 -2.76
N GLY A 121 -6.08 7.44 -3.68
CA GLY A 121 -7.12 6.41 -3.57
C GLY A 121 -6.98 5.54 -2.33
N SER A 122 -5.75 5.25 -1.91
CA SER A 122 -5.48 4.48 -0.70
C SER A 122 -5.95 5.20 0.58
N LEU A 123 -5.91 6.53 0.60
CA LEU A 123 -6.45 7.32 1.71
C LEU A 123 -7.98 7.24 1.76
N TYR A 124 -8.65 7.29 0.61
CA TYR A 124 -10.12 7.14 0.53
C TYR A 124 -10.58 5.77 1.02
N PHE A 125 -9.92 4.71 0.57
CA PHE A 125 -10.16 3.34 1.04
C PHE A 125 -9.91 3.21 2.55
N SER A 126 -8.75 3.69 3.01
CA SER A 126 -8.29 3.56 4.39
C SER A 126 -9.14 4.35 5.38
N ALA A 127 -9.77 5.45 4.96
CA ALA A 127 -10.72 6.20 5.78
C ALA A 127 -11.87 5.31 6.27
N PHE A 128 -12.41 4.47 5.41
CA PHE A 128 -13.45 3.52 5.80
C PHE A 128 -12.85 2.29 6.49
N ARG A 129 -11.79 1.72 5.93
CA ARG A 129 -11.17 0.49 6.44
C ARG A 129 -10.69 0.60 7.87
N SER A 130 -10.12 1.76 8.25
CA SER A 130 -9.64 2.05 9.60
C SER A 130 -10.76 2.37 10.59
N ASN A 131 -11.98 2.60 10.11
CA ASN A 131 -13.16 2.86 10.89
C ASN A 131 -14.11 1.65 11.04
N GLY A 132 -13.59 0.43 10.89
CA GLY A 132 -14.29 -0.82 11.17
C GLY A 132 -14.97 -1.47 9.95
N TYR A 133 -14.91 -0.87 8.78
CA TYR A 133 -15.50 -1.43 7.56
C TYR A 133 -14.66 -2.58 7.02
N THR A 134 -15.33 -3.55 6.41
CA THR A 134 -14.65 -4.67 5.72
C THR A 134 -13.99 -4.18 4.43
N PHE A 135 -13.13 -5.02 3.84
CA PHE A 135 -12.52 -4.74 2.54
C PHE A 135 -13.58 -4.34 1.49
N TRP A 136 -14.60 -5.16 1.33
CA TRP A 136 -15.65 -4.94 0.32
C TRP A 136 -16.53 -3.71 0.59
N GLN A 137 -16.71 -3.34 1.85
CA GLN A 137 -17.43 -2.14 2.23
C GLN A 137 -16.57 -0.86 2.04
N SER A 138 -15.25 -1.00 2.09
CA SER A 138 -14.32 0.14 1.94
C SER A 138 -13.95 0.40 0.48
N ALA A 139 -13.99 -0.63 -0.38
CA ALA A 139 -13.63 -0.48 -1.79
C ALA A 139 -14.45 0.58 -2.54
N PRO A 140 -15.78 0.69 -2.36
CA PRO A 140 -16.57 1.75 -2.98
C PRO A 140 -16.12 3.18 -2.61
N ALA A 141 -15.52 3.37 -1.44
CA ALA A 141 -15.06 4.70 -1.02
C ALA A 141 -13.88 5.21 -1.87
N ALA A 142 -13.00 4.30 -2.34
CA ALA A 142 -11.92 4.66 -3.27
C ALA A 142 -12.49 5.04 -4.65
N VAL A 143 -13.45 4.28 -5.16
CA VAL A 143 -14.12 4.55 -6.44
C VAL A 143 -14.87 5.89 -6.40
N ALA A 144 -15.66 6.10 -5.34
CA ALA A 144 -16.38 7.36 -5.14
C ALA A 144 -15.42 8.55 -4.96
N GLY A 145 -14.31 8.34 -4.24
CA GLY A 145 -13.29 9.36 -4.03
C GLY A 145 -12.59 9.77 -5.30
N SER A 146 -12.25 8.80 -6.14
CA SER A 146 -11.68 9.03 -7.45
C SER A 146 -12.64 9.83 -8.34
N TYR A 147 -13.89 9.37 -8.48
CA TYR A 147 -14.90 10.08 -9.25
C TYR A 147 -15.14 11.52 -8.76
N PHE A 148 -15.17 11.69 -7.42
CA PHE A 148 -15.34 13.01 -6.81
C PHE A 148 -14.17 13.94 -7.15
N TRP A 149 -12.94 13.44 -7.09
CA TRP A 149 -11.76 14.22 -7.43
C TRP A 149 -11.77 14.65 -8.90
N GLU A 150 -11.98 13.72 -9.83
CA GLU A 150 -12.06 13.98 -11.26
C GLU A 150 -13.14 15.02 -11.60
N THR A 151 -14.22 15.05 -10.84
CA THR A 151 -15.36 15.93 -11.12
C THR A 151 -15.24 17.29 -10.45
N PHE A 152 -14.82 17.31 -9.18
CA PHE A 152 -14.90 18.48 -8.30
C PHE A 152 -13.54 18.96 -7.80
N GLY A 153 -12.50 18.12 -7.83
CA GLY A 153 -11.17 18.42 -7.31
C GLY A 153 -10.23 19.10 -8.28
N GLU A 154 -10.53 19.04 -9.58
CA GLU A 154 -9.68 19.64 -10.60
C GLU A 154 -10.47 20.27 -11.76
N ASN A 155 -9.81 21.23 -12.42
CA ASN A 155 -10.41 21.95 -13.54
C ASN A 155 -10.16 21.27 -14.89
N GLU A 156 -9.38 20.19 -14.92
CA GLU A 156 -9.10 19.43 -16.12
C GLU A 156 -10.29 18.52 -16.47
N ARG A 157 -10.25 17.89 -17.62
CA ARG A 157 -11.30 16.95 -18.01
C ARG A 157 -11.07 15.63 -17.29
N PRO A 158 -12.13 14.96 -16.80
CA PRO A 158 -11.99 13.68 -16.12
C PRO A 158 -11.25 12.64 -16.96
N SER A 159 -10.38 11.89 -16.33
CA SER A 159 -9.49 10.95 -16.98
C SER A 159 -9.81 9.51 -16.61
N PRO A 160 -10.08 8.61 -17.59
CA PRO A 160 -10.29 7.20 -17.31
C PRO A 160 -9.08 6.51 -16.69
N ASN A 161 -7.84 6.87 -17.08
CA ASN A 161 -6.64 6.30 -16.51
C ASN A 161 -6.46 6.68 -15.04
N ASP A 162 -6.72 7.94 -14.69
CA ASP A 162 -6.57 8.42 -13.31
C ASP A 162 -7.68 7.86 -12.43
N PHE A 163 -8.90 7.81 -12.96
CA PHE A 163 -10.00 7.13 -12.28
C PHE A 163 -9.69 5.66 -11.97
N ILE A 164 -9.13 4.92 -12.93
CA ILE A 164 -8.75 3.51 -12.75
C ILE A 164 -7.60 3.40 -11.76
N ASN A 165 -6.54 4.19 -11.92
CA ASN A 165 -5.36 4.14 -11.06
C ASN A 165 -5.69 4.55 -9.61
N THR A 166 -6.48 5.60 -9.43
CA THR A 166 -6.93 6.03 -8.10
C THR A 166 -7.84 5.00 -7.45
N SER A 167 -8.80 4.44 -8.20
CA SER A 167 -9.75 3.46 -7.66
C SER A 167 -9.07 2.13 -7.35
N PHE A 168 -8.58 1.42 -8.37
CA PHE A 168 -8.07 0.06 -8.19
C PHE A 168 -6.69 0.03 -7.53
N GLY A 169 -5.77 0.90 -7.94
CA GLY A 169 -4.48 1.07 -7.29
C GLY A 169 -4.64 1.50 -5.83
N GLY A 170 -5.62 2.37 -5.57
CA GLY A 170 -5.97 2.82 -4.23
C GLY A 170 -6.51 1.71 -3.33
N ILE A 171 -7.40 0.86 -3.83
CA ILE A 171 -7.92 -0.29 -3.08
C ILE A 171 -6.78 -1.26 -2.71
N VAL A 172 -5.92 -1.61 -3.68
CA VAL A 172 -4.78 -2.52 -3.47
C VAL A 172 -3.81 -1.93 -2.44
N LEU A 173 -3.36 -0.70 -2.67
CA LEU A 173 -2.40 -0.03 -1.80
C LEU A 173 -3.00 0.26 -0.41
N GLY A 174 -4.28 0.59 -0.34
CA GLY A 174 -5.01 0.89 0.89
C GLY A 174 -5.10 -0.33 1.81
N GLU A 175 -5.56 -1.48 1.31
CA GLU A 175 -5.65 -2.68 2.13
C GLU A 175 -4.26 -3.21 2.53
N MET A 176 -3.31 -3.17 1.61
CA MET A 176 -1.94 -3.56 1.88
C MET A 176 -1.32 -2.72 2.99
N SER A 177 -1.38 -1.39 2.87
CA SER A 177 -0.83 -0.48 3.87
C SER A 177 -1.57 -0.59 5.21
N TYR A 178 -2.89 -0.80 5.21
CA TYR A 178 -3.68 -1.05 6.40
C TYR A 178 -3.21 -2.31 7.16
N ARG A 179 -3.04 -3.43 6.45
CA ARG A 179 -2.54 -4.67 7.07
C ARG A 179 -1.12 -4.55 7.58
N LEU A 180 -0.22 -3.95 6.80
CA LEU A 180 1.17 -3.72 7.21
C LEU A 180 1.26 -2.79 8.41
N SER A 181 0.51 -1.70 8.44
CA SER A 181 0.43 -0.77 9.57
C SER A 181 0.02 -1.49 10.85
N ASN A 182 -1.02 -2.33 10.80
CA ASN A 182 -1.45 -3.14 11.93
C ASN A 182 -0.42 -4.21 12.34
N LYS A 183 0.38 -4.72 11.39
CA LYS A 183 1.43 -5.70 11.67
C LYS A 183 2.67 -5.07 12.31
N ILE A 184 3.01 -3.84 11.94
CA ILE A 184 4.15 -3.09 12.50
C ILE A 184 3.96 -2.91 14.00
N VAL A 185 2.79 -2.47 14.42
CA VAL A 185 2.52 -2.12 15.82
C VAL A 185 2.34 -3.37 16.68
N ASN A 186 3.18 -3.54 17.70
CA ASN A 186 2.94 -4.50 18.76
C ASN A 186 2.39 -3.81 20.01
N ASN A 187 1.10 -3.98 20.27
CA ASN A 187 0.43 -3.31 21.38
C ASN A 187 0.90 -3.73 22.78
N ARG A 188 1.74 -4.77 22.89
CA ARG A 188 2.36 -5.22 24.15
C ARG A 188 3.70 -4.54 24.43
N HIS A 189 4.30 -3.89 23.43
CA HIS A 189 5.57 -3.19 23.61
C HIS A 189 5.38 -1.84 24.30
N THR A 190 6.46 -1.38 24.95
CA THR A 190 6.53 -0.10 25.66
C THR A 190 7.79 0.67 25.30
N GLY A 191 7.90 1.91 25.77
CA GLY A 191 9.10 2.73 25.62
C GLY A 191 9.34 3.24 24.20
N PHE A 192 10.59 3.58 23.90
CA PHE A 192 10.99 4.21 22.63
C PHE A 192 10.68 3.33 21.41
N GLY A 193 10.94 2.03 21.52
CA GLY A 193 10.66 1.08 20.42
C GLY A 193 9.17 1.08 20.03
N ARG A 194 8.27 1.19 21.02
CA ARG A 194 6.83 1.31 20.78
C ARG A 194 6.48 2.60 20.03
N GLN A 195 7.10 3.73 20.38
CA GLN A 195 6.85 4.99 19.68
C GLN A 195 7.32 4.91 18.22
N MET A 196 8.44 4.26 17.96
CA MET A 196 8.92 4.06 16.59
C MET A 196 7.99 3.14 15.78
N GLU A 197 7.42 2.11 16.39
CA GLU A 197 6.40 1.26 15.77
C GLU A 197 5.14 2.07 15.39
N GLU A 198 4.67 2.94 16.28
CA GLU A 198 3.50 3.80 16.00
C GLU A 198 3.79 4.79 14.88
N ILE A 199 4.96 5.44 14.89
CA ILE A 199 5.36 6.36 13.83
C ILE A 199 5.48 5.62 12.49
N ALA A 200 6.13 4.45 12.47
CA ALA A 200 6.26 3.64 11.27
C ALA A 200 4.90 3.19 10.73
N ALA A 201 3.99 2.79 11.61
CA ALA A 201 2.63 2.42 11.24
C ALA A 201 1.82 3.61 10.70
N PHE A 202 1.97 4.78 11.30
CA PHE A 202 1.35 6.03 10.83
C PHE A 202 1.86 6.41 9.42
N LEU A 203 3.17 6.35 9.20
CA LEU A 203 3.76 6.62 7.89
C LEU A 203 3.34 5.60 6.83
N THR A 204 3.12 4.34 7.24
CA THR A 204 2.66 3.27 6.33
C THR A 204 1.20 3.46 5.94
N ASN A 205 0.32 3.79 6.90
CA ASN A 205 -1.09 4.09 6.66
C ASN A 205 -1.54 5.25 7.56
N PRO A 206 -1.54 6.49 7.03
CA PRO A 206 -1.88 7.68 7.82
C PRO A 206 -3.27 7.66 8.42
N MET A 207 -4.27 7.11 7.72
CA MET A 207 -5.65 7.02 8.24
C MET A 207 -5.73 6.07 9.43
N ASN A 208 -5.08 4.91 9.34
CA ASN A 208 -5.01 3.97 10.46
C ASN A 208 -4.25 4.57 11.66
N GLY A 209 -3.13 5.25 11.41
CA GLY A 209 -2.38 5.95 12.45
C GLY A 209 -3.17 7.07 13.11
N LEU A 210 -3.90 7.88 12.33
CA LEU A 210 -4.81 8.92 12.84
C LEU A 210 -5.90 8.32 13.73
N ASN A 211 -6.52 7.24 13.29
CA ASN A 211 -7.53 6.54 14.08
C ASN A 211 -6.98 6.01 15.40
N ARG A 212 -5.74 5.53 15.41
CA ARG A 212 -5.07 5.10 16.66
C ARG A 212 -4.87 6.27 17.63
N LEU A 213 -4.53 7.46 17.11
CA LEU A 213 -4.44 8.68 17.92
C LEU A 213 -5.81 9.09 18.47
N LEU A 214 -6.82 9.17 17.63
CA LEU A 214 -8.18 9.58 18.00
C LEU A 214 -8.84 8.61 19.01
N ASP A 215 -8.55 7.31 18.88
CA ASP A 215 -9.00 6.29 19.81
C ASP A 215 -8.19 6.26 21.12
N GLY A 216 -7.16 7.09 21.23
CA GLY A 216 -6.25 7.09 22.37
C GLY A 216 -5.50 5.74 22.53
N LYS A 217 -5.27 5.00 21.45
CA LYS A 217 -4.56 3.72 21.43
C LYS A 217 -3.05 3.87 21.26
N TRP A 218 -2.60 5.06 20.87
CA TRP A 218 -1.17 5.36 20.65
C TRP A 218 -0.36 5.16 21.93
N GLY A 219 0.62 4.29 21.87
CA GLY A 219 1.51 3.99 23.00
C GLY A 219 0.87 3.23 24.18
N LYS A 220 -0.43 2.94 24.16
CA LYS A 220 -1.09 2.16 25.21
C LYS A 220 -0.82 0.68 25.06
N VAL A 221 -0.69 0.01 26.20
CA VAL A 221 -0.49 -1.46 26.27
C VAL A 221 -1.86 -2.14 26.34
N TYR A 222 -2.12 -3.04 25.37
CA TYR A 222 -3.32 -3.88 25.31
C TYR A 222 -3.06 -5.13 24.42
N GLY A 223 -4.06 -6.01 24.28
CA GLY A 223 -3.94 -7.20 23.44
C GLY A 223 -3.81 -6.88 21.95
N ASN A 224 -3.00 -7.66 21.24
CA ASN A 224 -2.96 -7.55 19.78
C ASN A 224 -4.22 -8.16 19.16
N PRO A 225 -4.73 -7.61 18.03
CA PRO A 225 -5.76 -8.28 17.24
C PRO A 225 -5.31 -9.67 16.79
N ARG A 226 -6.24 -10.61 16.66
CA ARG A 226 -5.94 -12.00 16.24
C ARG A 226 -5.25 -12.07 14.87
N ASP A 227 -5.64 -11.23 13.94
CA ASP A 227 -5.09 -11.17 12.58
C ASP A 227 -3.60 -10.84 12.55
N ARG A 228 -3.09 -10.20 13.62
CA ARG A 228 -1.67 -9.86 13.71
C ARG A 228 -0.77 -11.07 13.94
N ASP A 229 -1.22 -12.04 14.68
CA ASP A 229 -0.36 -13.13 15.18
C ASP A 229 -0.21 -14.28 14.17
N SER A 230 -1.11 -14.41 13.19
CA SER A 230 -1.17 -15.54 12.25
C SER A 230 -0.32 -15.38 10.99
N SER A 231 -0.04 -14.15 10.55
CA SER A 231 0.63 -13.90 9.28
C SER A 231 2.14 -13.80 9.45
N GLN A 232 2.87 -14.64 8.71
CA GLN A 232 4.33 -14.54 8.61
C GLN A 232 4.72 -13.39 7.67
N VAL A 233 5.80 -12.70 8.01
CA VAL A 233 6.40 -11.68 7.14
C VAL A 233 7.84 -12.09 6.88
N SER A 234 8.21 -12.18 5.60
CA SER A 234 9.59 -12.38 5.18
C SER A 234 10.02 -11.28 4.23
N ALA A 235 11.28 -10.90 4.31
CA ALA A 235 11.88 -9.91 3.44
C ALA A 235 13.17 -10.47 2.84
N GLU A 236 13.35 -10.24 1.56
CA GLU A 236 14.54 -10.56 0.79
C GLU A 236 15.14 -9.28 0.20
N PHE A 237 16.45 -9.18 0.24
CA PHE A 237 17.17 -8.07 -0.38
C PHE A 237 18.25 -8.61 -1.31
N ASP A 238 18.16 -8.24 -2.59
CA ASP A 238 19.13 -8.58 -3.61
C ASP A 238 19.89 -7.31 -4.01
N VAL A 239 21.19 -7.41 -4.15
CA VAL A 239 22.04 -6.36 -4.75
C VAL A 239 22.88 -6.99 -5.84
N GLY A 240 22.93 -6.33 -6.98
CA GLY A 240 23.68 -6.88 -8.11
C GLY A 240 24.10 -5.85 -9.15
N LEU A 241 24.81 -6.35 -10.12
CA LEU A 241 25.22 -5.61 -11.30
C LEU A 241 24.44 -6.14 -12.50
N ARG A 242 23.93 -5.23 -13.34
CA ARG A 242 23.33 -5.61 -14.62
C ARG A 242 23.89 -4.77 -15.74
N ARG A 243 23.93 -5.37 -16.92
CA ARG A 243 24.39 -4.70 -18.13
C ARG A 243 23.18 -4.36 -18.99
N PHE A 244 23.04 -3.08 -19.30
CA PHE A 244 22.01 -2.57 -20.20
C PHE A 244 22.63 -2.38 -21.58
N SER A 245 21.99 -2.86 -22.63
CA SER A 245 22.30 -2.51 -24.00
C SER A 245 21.09 -1.84 -24.62
N SER A 246 21.22 -0.58 -25.04
CA SER A 246 20.22 0.02 -25.91
C SER A 246 20.48 -0.48 -27.34
N ILE A 247 19.52 -1.22 -27.89
CA ILE A 247 19.55 -1.56 -29.34
C ILE A 247 19.09 -0.31 -30.09
N THR A 248 20.02 0.61 -30.33
CA THR A 248 19.87 1.62 -31.39
C THR A 248 20.36 0.97 -32.67
N GLY A 249 19.49 0.84 -33.68
CA GLY A 249 19.70 0.11 -34.91
C GLY A 249 21.05 0.38 -35.59
N ASN A 250 21.84 -0.59 -35.66
CA ASN A 250 23.09 -0.93 -36.28
C ASN A 250 24.07 -1.51 -35.26
N GLY A 251 23.80 -2.70 -34.80
CA GLY A 251 24.68 -3.66 -34.20
C GLY A 251 25.76 -3.15 -33.24
N SER A 252 25.77 -3.61 -32.00
CA SER A 252 26.86 -3.43 -31.03
C SER A 252 26.88 -2.08 -30.27
N GLY A 253 25.79 -1.74 -29.66
CA GLY A 253 25.80 -0.68 -28.61
C GLY A 253 26.66 -1.10 -27.43
N LYS A 254 27.67 -0.30 -27.05
CA LYS A 254 28.44 -0.47 -25.81
C LYS A 254 27.46 -0.43 -24.65
N GLY A 255 27.11 -1.59 -24.08
CA GLY A 255 26.21 -1.66 -22.93
C GLY A 255 26.80 -0.92 -21.72
N LYS A 256 25.95 -0.20 -21.00
CA LYS A 256 26.30 0.46 -19.74
C LYS A 256 26.05 -0.53 -18.58
N THR A 257 26.99 -0.66 -17.69
CA THR A 257 26.82 -1.46 -16.47
C THR A 257 26.33 -0.57 -15.35
N GLY A 258 25.27 -0.99 -14.66
CA GLY A 258 24.71 -0.28 -13.53
C GLY A 258 24.46 -1.19 -12.33
N LEU A 259 24.43 -0.60 -11.17
CA LEU A 259 24.00 -1.25 -9.93
C LEU A 259 22.48 -1.34 -9.88
N PHE A 260 21.96 -2.45 -9.39
CA PHE A 260 20.58 -2.57 -9.02
C PHE A 260 20.42 -3.16 -7.63
N GLY A 261 19.36 -2.76 -6.93
CA GLY A 261 18.90 -3.34 -5.69
C GLY A 261 17.46 -3.78 -5.84
N ARG A 262 17.10 -4.92 -5.26
CA ARG A 262 15.73 -5.43 -5.23
C ARG A 262 15.34 -5.74 -3.80
N ALA A 263 14.17 -5.29 -3.40
CA ALA A 263 13.55 -5.63 -2.12
C ALA A 263 12.25 -6.38 -2.38
N LYS A 264 12.11 -7.54 -1.78
CA LYS A 264 10.88 -8.35 -1.81
C LYS A 264 10.33 -8.45 -0.40
N LEU A 265 9.04 -8.22 -0.25
CA LEU A 265 8.32 -8.42 0.99
C LEU A 265 7.19 -9.41 0.74
N MET A 266 7.12 -10.43 1.55
CA MET A 266 6.04 -11.41 1.54
C MET A 266 5.33 -11.36 2.89
N TYR A 267 4.03 -11.15 2.87
CA TYR A 267 3.14 -11.16 4.01
C TYR A 267 2.12 -12.29 3.83
N GLY A 268 1.99 -13.17 4.82
CA GLY A 268 1.13 -14.34 4.72
C GLY A 268 1.67 -15.44 3.78
N ASN A 269 0.94 -16.52 3.69
CA ASN A 269 1.28 -17.65 2.83
C ASN A 269 0.26 -17.80 1.69
N ARG A 270 0.72 -17.67 0.45
CA ARG A 270 -0.15 -17.71 -0.73
C ARG A 270 -0.98 -18.98 -0.85
N TYR A 271 -0.50 -20.09 -0.32
CA TYR A 271 -1.14 -21.39 -0.41
C TYR A 271 -2.01 -21.75 0.81
N LYS A 272 -2.01 -20.92 1.85
CA LYS A 272 -2.79 -21.13 3.08
C LYS A 272 -3.72 -19.96 3.37
N ASP A 273 -3.27 -18.75 3.09
CA ASP A 273 -3.94 -17.50 3.45
C ASP A 273 -4.59 -16.87 2.21
N TYR A 274 -5.60 -17.52 1.61
CA TYR A 274 -6.25 -17.07 0.36
C TYR A 274 -7.77 -16.87 0.48
N HIS A 275 -8.34 -17.10 1.66
CA HIS A 275 -9.79 -17.02 1.86
C HIS A 275 -10.31 -15.59 2.05
N THR A 276 -9.47 -14.69 2.51
CA THR A 276 -9.85 -13.28 2.73
C THR A 276 -9.00 -12.36 1.86
N PRO A 277 -9.58 -11.26 1.34
CA PRO A 277 -8.82 -10.32 0.51
C PRO A 277 -7.54 -9.85 1.20
N PHE A 278 -6.43 -9.91 0.48
CA PHE A 278 -5.09 -9.52 0.92
C PHE A 278 -4.60 -10.19 2.22
N SER A 279 -5.07 -11.42 2.50
CA SER A 279 -4.49 -12.23 3.59
C SER A 279 -3.06 -12.69 3.26
N ASN A 280 -2.68 -12.69 2.00
CA ASN A 280 -1.29 -12.71 1.57
C ASN A 280 -1.00 -11.55 0.61
N ILE A 281 0.20 -10.98 0.73
CA ILE A 281 0.67 -9.87 -0.08
C ILE A 281 2.10 -10.16 -0.49
N TYR A 282 2.42 -9.90 -1.75
CA TYR A 282 3.76 -9.92 -2.29
C TYR A 282 4.09 -8.55 -2.87
N ILE A 283 5.17 -7.96 -2.40
CA ILE A 283 5.70 -6.69 -2.90
C ILE A 283 7.10 -6.95 -3.43
N ASN A 284 7.39 -6.47 -4.62
CA ASN A 284 8.71 -6.51 -5.22
C ASN A 284 9.04 -5.12 -5.77
N VAL A 285 10.08 -4.52 -5.23
CA VAL A 285 10.57 -3.20 -5.65
C VAL A 285 11.97 -3.36 -6.16
N GLU A 286 12.22 -2.90 -7.37
CA GLU A 286 13.55 -2.84 -7.94
C GLU A 286 13.96 -1.40 -8.16
N MET A 287 15.14 -1.05 -7.67
CA MET A 287 15.78 0.25 -7.83
C MET A 287 17.11 0.08 -8.54
N GLY A 288 17.46 1.01 -9.41
CA GLY A 288 18.72 0.96 -10.13
C GLY A 288 19.03 2.27 -10.83
N GLN A 289 20.26 2.38 -11.28
CA GLN A 289 20.74 3.54 -12.05
C GLN A 289 20.37 3.40 -13.52
N ASP A 290 19.07 3.31 -13.83
CA ASP A 290 18.62 3.40 -15.20
C ASP A 290 18.45 4.88 -15.58
N ASP A 291 18.62 5.18 -16.86
CA ASP A 291 18.75 6.57 -17.35
C ASP A 291 17.57 7.51 -17.05
N SER A 292 16.46 7.01 -16.49
CA SER A 292 15.24 7.82 -16.34
C SER A 292 14.52 7.73 -15.00
N SER A 293 14.75 6.70 -14.18
CA SER A 293 14.03 6.52 -12.91
C SER A 293 14.89 5.80 -11.87
N LEU A 294 14.74 6.22 -10.61
CA LEU A 294 15.36 5.52 -9.48
C LEU A 294 14.64 4.20 -9.18
N VAL A 295 13.32 4.15 -9.37
CA VAL A 295 12.50 2.93 -9.22
C VAL A 295 12.24 2.37 -10.62
N ASN A 296 12.77 1.19 -10.88
CA ASN A 296 12.67 0.54 -12.19
C ASN A 296 11.43 -0.33 -12.30
N MET A 297 11.04 -0.96 -11.19
CA MET A 297 9.89 -1.84 -11.13
C MET A 297 9.26 -1.78 -9.73
N LEU A 298 7.95 -1.75 -9.71
CA LEU A 298 7.13 -2.02 -8.54
C LEU A 298 6.09 -3.04 -8.94
N SER A 299 6.06 -4.17 -8.25
CA SER A 299 5.04 -5.19 -8.41
C SER A 299 4.42 -5.47 -7.05
N VAL A 300 3.11 -5.38 -6.98
CA VAL A 300 2.33 -5.68 -5.79
C VAL A 300 1.24 -6.64 -6.16
N SER A 301 1.13 -7.75 -5.44
CA SER A 301 0.04 -8.70 -5.64
C SER A 301 -0.52 -9.17 -4.30
N GLY A 302 -1.82 -9.48 -4.31
CA GLY A 302 -2.50 -10.05 -3.16
C GLY A 302 -3.69 -10.89 -3.59
N SER A 303 -3.99 -11.95 -2.87
CA SER A 303 -5.17 -12.76 -3.14
C SER A 303 -6.45 -12.00 -2.75
N LEU A 304 -7.47 -12.08 -3.60
CA LEU A 304 -8.83 -11.58 -3.30
C LEU A 304 -9.73 -12.70 -2.78
N ALA A 305 -9.61 -13.88 -3.36
CA ALA A 305 -10.35 -15.07 -2.98
C ALA A 305 -9.64 -16.31 -3.51
N GLY A 306 -9.90 -17.47 -2.92
CA GLY A 306 -9.38 -18.72 -3.43
C GLY A 306 -10.27 -19.90 -3.09
N TRP A 307 -10.18 -20.93 -3.93
CA TRP A 307 -10.98 -22.15 -3.84
C TRP A 307 -10.10 -23.37 -4.02
N GLU A 308 -10.32 -24.36 -3.18
CA GLU A 308 -9.73 -25.69 -3.36
C GLU A 308 -10.59 -26.51 -4.32
N ILE A 309 -9.93 -27.11 -5.29
CA ILE A 309 -10.55 -28.11 -6.15
C ILE A 309 -10.23 -29.48 -5.53
N ARG A 310 -11.25 -30.32 -5.32
CA ARG A 310 -11.06 -31.68 -4.82
C ARG A 310 -10.08 -32.44 -5.71
N SER A 311 -9.02 -32.90 -5.11
CA SER A 311 -7.91 -33.60 -5.73
C SER A 311 -7.61 -34.90 -4.97
N ASN A 312 -6.79 -35.78 -5.54
CA ASN A 312 -6.29 -36.99 -4.89
C ASN A 312 -5.36 -36.64 -3.73
N ARG A 313 -5.08 -37.61 -2.84
CA ARG A 313 -4.30 -37.39 -1.60
C ARG A 313 -2.91 -36.80 -1.81
N GLU A 314 -2.35 -36.86 -3.00
CA GLU A 314 -0.98 -36.41 -3.32
C GLU A 314 -0.91 -35.03 -3.99
N LEU A 315 -2.02 -34.52 -4.58
CA LEU A 315 -2.06 -33.27 -5.30
C LEU A 315 -3.19 -32.38 -4.80
N GLN A 316 -2.87 -31.15 -4.43
CA GLN A 316 -3.85 -30.10 -4.12
C GLN A 316 -3.89 -29.10 -5.27
N HIS A 317 -5.08 -28.84 -5.80
CA HIS A 317 -5.31 -27.82 -6.81
C HIS A 317 -6.03 -26.63 -6.19
N LEU A 318 -5.47 -25.44 -6.40
CA LEU A 318 -6.01 -24.19 -5.91
C LEU A 318 -6.30 -23.26 -7.09
N ILE A 319 -7.47 -22.65 -7.10
CA ILE A 319 -7.76 -21.48 -7.94
C ILE A 319 -7.69 -20.25 -7.03
N ILE A 320 -6.82 -19.29 -7.35
CA ILE A 320 -6.68 -18.06 -6.59
C ILE A 320 -6.95 -16.88 -7.53
N LEU A 321 -7.95 -16.09 -7.18
CA LEU A 321 -8.18 -14.78 -7.78
C LEU A 321 -7.28 -13.77 -7.07
N SER A 322 -6.41 -13.11 -7.80
CA SER A 322 -5.47 -12.13 -7.26
C SER A 322 -5.68 -10.76 -7.91
N ALA A 323 -5.50 -9.70 -7.13
CA ALA A 323 -5.28 -8.37 -7.64
C ALA A 323 -3.77 -8.15 -7.78
N ASN A 324 -3.36 -7.62 -8.93
CA ASN A 324 -1.97 -7.30 -9.21
C ASN A 324 -1.87 -5.84 -9.65
N TYR A 325 -0.84 -5.17 -9.18
CA TYR A 325 -0.44 -3.85 -9.61
C TYR A 325 1.03 -3.91 -10.00
N ASP A 326 1.30 -3.83 -11.28
CA ASP A 326 2.64 -3.93 -11.84
C ASP A 326 2.96 -2.66 -12.61
N THR A 327 4.09 -2.05 -12.28
CA THR A 327 4.62 -0.93 -13.05
C THR A 327 6.11 -1.14 -13.29
N SER A 328 6.53 -0.87 -14.51
CA SER A 328 7.94 -0.91 -14.90
C SER A 328 8.26 0.28 -15.81
N VAL A 329 9.41 0.89 -15.57
CA VAL A 329 9.93 1.93 -16.47
C VAL A 329 10.68 1.24 -17.62
N THR A 330 9.99 1.07 -18.73
CA THR A 330 10.61 0.57 -19.96
C THR A 330 10.70 1.74 -20.95
N LYS A 331 11.90 2.09 -21.40
CA LYS A 331 12.06 2.98 -22.56
C LYS A 331 11.62 2.23 -23.82
N LEU A 332 10.36 2.42 -24.22
CA LEU A 332 9.88 2.08 -25.55
C LEU A 332 10.33 3.20 -26.51
N SER A 333 11.45 3.02 -27.18
CA SER A 333 11.83 3.85 -28.31
C SER A 333 11.07 3.36 -29.55
N PHE A 334 9.96 4.02 -29.89
CA PHE A 334 9.34 3.82 -31.18
C PHE A 334 10.17 4.51 -32.25
N LEU A 335 10.85 3.75 -33.10
CA LEU A 335 11.40 4.23 -34.36
C LEU A 335 10.22 4.50 -35.33
N VAL A 336 9.73 5.73 -35.36
CA VAL A 336 8.92 6.20 -36.49
C VAL A 336 9.86 6.38 -37.67
N ARG A 337 9.93 5.39 -38.55
CA ARG A 337 10.56 5.54 -39.86
C ARG A 337 9.62 6.42 -40.69
N LYS A 338 10.01 7.66 -40.93
CA LYS A 338 9.41 8.45 -42.03
C LYS A 338 9.79 7.75 -43.32
N VAL A 339 8.81 7.27 -44.05
CA VAL A 339 8.91 6.87 -45.46
C VAL A 339 8.81 8.14 -46.29
#